data_4caaf6a12663169d35ecbec4f379e709
#
_entry.id   4caaf6a12663169d35ecbec4f379e709
#
_cell.length_a   1.000
_cell.length_b   1.000
_cell.length_c   1.000
_cell.angle_alpha   90.00
_cell.angle_beta   90.00
_cell.angle_gamma   90.00
#
_symmetry.space_group_name_H-M   'P 1'
#
loop_
_entity.id
_entity.type
_entity.pdbx_description
1 polymer ?
#
loop_
_entity_poly.entity_id
_entity_poly.type
_entity_poly.pdbx_seq_one_letter_code
_entity_poly.pdbx_strand_id
1 'polypeptide(L)'
;MSVWFDSRDVRYKDPFGAVSCGAEVRFALGADEPLEACCLLVRQEFAGLEQEVPLSPSGDGWSGVLTAPVEPELIWYAFRVRRPDGSLLWLGRNGCGGEADRQRWQLTVYEPTHTPDWFGRGVTYQIFPDRFCRLAVPDGHGMVGQRLVHQRWDDTPQWQPDKAGEIRNNDYFGGSLLGIISKLDYLQSLSVSTLYLCPIFEADSNHRYNTADYRRIDPMLGTEEDFRQLCREAHRRGIRVLLDGVFNHTGSN
;
A
#
# COMPACT_ATOMS: atom_id res chain seq x y z
N MET A 1 31.72 -13.14 -9.61
CA MET A 1 30.46 -13.90 -9.55
C MET A 1 30.13 -14.30 -10.95
N SER A 2 29.97 -15.56 -11.22
CA SER A 2 29.82 -16.04 -12.59
C SER A 2 28.43 -15.87 -13.19
N VAL A 3 27.39 -15.76 -12.37
CA VAL A 3 25.97 -15.55 -12.77
C VAL A 3 25.28 -14.58 -11.82
N TRP A 4 24.44 -13.70 -12.38
CA TRP A 4 23.70 -12.71 -11.57
C TRP A 4 22.32 -12.41 -12.13
N PHE A 5 21.44 -11.97 -11.22
CA PHE A 5 20.07 -11.54 -11.49
C PHE A 5 19.65 -10.46 -10.49
N ASP A 6 18.96 -9.43 -10.99
CA ASP A 6 18.32 -8.45 -10.12
C ASP A 6 16.83 -8.36 -10.44
N SER A 7 16.01 -8.79 -9.49
CA SER A 7 14.55 -8.79 -9.62
C SER A 7 13.93 -7.38 -9.69
N ARG A 8 14.70 -6.33 -9.40
CA ARG A 8 14.26 -4.93 -9.40
C ARG A 8 14.69 -4.17 -10.68
N ASP A 9 15.48 -4.80 -11.52
CA ASP A 9 15.94 -4.20 -12.77
C ASP A 9 15.17 -4.80 -13.95
N VAL A 10 14.49 -3.97 -14.72
CA VAL A 10 13.70 -4.36 -15.90
C VAL A 10 14.52 -5.06 -16.99
N ARG A 11 15.85 -4.91 -16.96
CA ARG A 11 16.74 -5.65 -17.86
C ARG A 11 16.70 -7.15 -17.57
N TYR A 12 16.47 -7.52 -16.30
CA TYR A 12 16.43 -8.92 -15.84
C TYR A 12 15.04 -9.46 -15.59
N LYS A 13 14.08 -8.61 -15.19
CA LYS A 13 12.68 -9.00 -15.00
C LYS A 13 11.73 -7.93 -15.51
N ASP A 14 10.98 -8.24 -16.54
CA ASP A 14 10.01 -7.33 -17.17
C ASP A 14 8.69 -8.04 -17.48
N PRO A 15 7.55 -7.53 -16.97
CA PRO A 15 7.38 -6.32 -16.18
C PRO A 15 7.94 -6.41 -14.75
N PHE A 16 8.27 -5.24 -14.21
CA PHE A 16 8.69 -5.11 -12.81
C PHE A 16 7.52 -5.33 -11.85
N GLY A 17 7.82 -5.89 -10.65
CA GLY A 17 6.83 -6.07 -9.59
C GLY A 17 5.87 -7.23 -9.80
N ALA A 18 4.64 -7.07 -9.28
CA ALA A 18 3.54 -8.00 -9.48
C ALA A 18 3.00 -7.92 -10.92
N VAL A 19 2.35 -9.00 -11.36
CA VAL A 19 1.80 -9.08 -12.72
C VAL A 19 0.35 -9.55 -12.69
N SER A 20 -0.40 -9.22 -13.74
CA SER A 20 -1.77 -9.73 -13.88
C SER A 20 -1.80 -11.20 -14.30
N CYS A 21 -2.89 -11.87 -14.00
CA CYS A 21 -3.17 -13.22 -14.51
C CYS A 21 -2.98 -13.30 -16.01
N GLY A 22 -2.31 -14.35 -16.48
CA GLY A 22 -2.03 -14.58 -17.89
C GLY A 22 -0.93 -13.69 -18.53
N ALA A 23 -0.33 -12.79 -17.77
CA ALA A 23 0.73 -11.92 -18.29
C ALA A 23 2.00 -12.68 -18.66
N GLU A 24 2.68 -12.25 -19.70
CA GLU A 24 4.02 -12.73 -20.02
C GLU A 24 5.07 -11.94 -19.19
N VAL A 25 5.97 -12.68 -18.57
CA VAL A 25 7.08 -12.11 -17.78
C VAL A 25 8.39 -12.59 -18.39
N ARG A 26 9.16 -11.66 -18.93
CA ARG A 26 10.49 -11.94 -19.39
C ARG A 26 11.48 -11.99 -18.22
N PHE A 27 12.25 -13.06 -18.18
CA PHE A 27 13.37 -13.20 -17.25
C PHE A 27 14.67 -13.21 -18.07
N ALA A 28 15.70 -12.54 -17.57
CA ALA A 28 17.04 -12.59 -18.13
C ALA A 28 18.05 -12.82 -17.02
N LEU A 29 19.13 -13.54 -17.34
CA LEU A 29 20.22 -13.87 -16.44
C LEU A 29 21.53 -13.40 -17.08
N GLY A 30 22.33 -12.64 -16.33
CA GLY A 30 23.68 -12.29 -16.73
C GLY A 30 24.67 -13.39 -16.36
N ALA A 31 25.69 -13.62 -17.21
CA ALA A 31 26.77 -14.56 -16.96
C ALA A 31 28.07 -14.02 -17.54
N ASP A 32 29.16 -14.16 -16.77
CA ASP A 32 30.52 -13.84 -17.20
C ASP A 32 31.37 -15.10 -17.52
N GLU A 33 30.73 -16.26 -17.51
CA GLU A 33 31.31 -17.55 -17.87
C GLU A 33 30.41 -18.30 -18.87
N PRO A 34 30.95 -19.22 -19.66
CA PRO A 34 30.13 -20.09 -20.50
C PRO A 34 29.19 -20.95 -19.69
N LEU A 35 27.94 -21.03 -20.13
CA LEU A 35 26.93 -21.93 -19.57
C LEU A 35 26.44 -22.89 -20.66
N GLU A 36 26.20 -24.16 -20.31
CA GLU A 36 25.62 -25.16 -21.19
C GLU A 36 24.11 -25.04 -21.27
N ALA A 37 23.46 -24.80 -20.11
CA ALA A 37 22.01 -24.66 -20.00
C ALA A 37 21.62 -23.77 -18.82
N CYS A 38 20.50 -23.13 -18.96
CA CYS A 38 19.90 -22.32 -17.90
C CYS A 38 18.37 -22.53 -17.85
N CYS A 39 17.80 -22.65 -16.69
CA CYS A 39 16.34 -22.69 -16.53
C CYS A 39 15.89 -21.89 -15.31
N LEU A 40 14.69 -21.34 -15.41
CA LEU A 40 13.94 -20.75 -14.31
C LEU A 40 13.12 -21.87 -13.65
N LEU A 41 13.34 -22.08 -12.36
CA LEU A 41 12.58 -22.99 -11.52
C LEU A 41 11.42 -22.23 -10.91
N VAL A 42 10.20 -22.67 -11.14
CA VAL A 42 8.97 -22.00 -10.72
C VAL A 42 8.16 -22.93 -9.85
N ARG A 43 7.70 -22.46 -8.70
CA ARG A 43 6.74 -23.14 -7.84
C ARG A 43 5.54 -22.22 -7.60
N GLN A 44 4.36 -22.72 -7.87
CA GLN A 44 3.08 -22.10 -7.56
C GLN A 44 2.64 -22.52 -6.16
N GLU A 45 2.44 -21.56 -5.27
CA GLU A 45 2.17 -21.85 -3.86
C GLU A 45 0.78 -22.44 -3.63
N PHE A 46 -0.25 -21.86 -4.27
CA PHE A 46 -1.64 -22.29 -4.05
C PHE A 46 -1.99 -23.52 -4.88
N ALA A 47 -1.56 -23.59 -6.13
CA ALA A 47 -1.78 -24.74 -6.99
C ALA A 47 -0.87 -25.93 -6.66
N GLY A 48 0.21 -25.73 -5.92
CA GLY A 48 1.19 -26.78 -5.59
C GLY A 48 1.98 -27.29 -6.80
N LEU A 49 1.99 -26.56 -7.92
CA LEU A 49 2.64 -26.97 -9.16
C LEU A 49 4.09 -26.50 -9.19
N GLU A 50 4.97 -27.35 -9.72
CA GLU A 50 6.35 -26.99 -10.03
C GLU A 50 6.60 -27.15 -11.54
N GLN A 51 7.34 -26.20 -12.12
CA GLN A 51 7.72 -26.23 -13.54
C GLN A 51 9.11 -25.66 -13.74
N GLU A 52 9.73 -26.06 -14.83
CA GLU A 52 11.00 -25.52 -15.30
C GLU A 52 10.76 -24.78 -16.64
N VAL A 53 11.20 -23.54 -16.69
CA VAL A 53 11.14 -22.74 -17.91
C VAL A 53 12.56 -22.63 -18.45
N PRO A 54 12.86 -23.25 -19.61
CA PRO A 54 14.20 -23.14 -20.20
C PRO A 54 14.46 -21.69 -20.65
N LEU A 55 15.69 -21.22 -20.43
CA LEU A 55 16.17 -19.97 -20.97
C LEU A 55 17.09 -20.28 -22.17
N SER A 56 17.07 -19.36 -23.13
CA SER A 56 17.94 -19.42 -24.33
C SER A 56 19.03 -18.35 -24.27
N PRO A 57 20.19 -18.57 -24.87
CA PRO A 57 21.23 -17.54 -25.02
C PRO A 57 20.66 -16.27 -25.67
N SER A 58 20.95 -15.10 -25.09
CA SER A 58 20.46 -13.82 -25.55
C SER A 58 21.43 -12.70 -25.17
N GLY A 59 22.07 -12.04 -26.15
CA GLY A 59 23.10 -11.07 -25.88
C GLY A 59 24.23 -11.63 -25.02
N ASP A 60 24.58 -10.93 -23.93
CA ASP A 60 25.64 -11.33 -23.00
C ASP A 60 25.12 -12.26 -21.87
N GLY A 61 23.95 -12.89 -22.06
CA GLY A 61 23.35 -13.72 -21.04
C GLY A 61 22.34 -14.71 -21.57
N TRP A 62 21.34 -15.00 -20.75
CA TRP A 62 20.28 -15.96 -21.05
C TRP A 62 18.91 -15.33 -20.76
N SER A 63 17.89 -15.62 -21.57
CA SER A 63 16.55 -15.12 -21.36
C SER A 63 15.47 -16.12 -21.70
N GLY A 64 14.30 -15.97 -21.09
CA GLY A 64 13.10 -16.75 -21.32
C GLY A 64 11.85 -16.01 -20.86
N VAL A 65 10.70 -16.55 -21.22
CA VAL A 65 9.39 -15.99 -20.87
C VAL A 65 8.63 -16.98 -20.04
N LEU A 66 8.09 -16.52 -18.92
CA LEU A 66 7.11 -17.22 -18.11
C LEU A 66 5.73 -16.63 -18.41
N THR A 67 4.78 -17.44 -18.82
CA THR A 67 3.37 -17.03 -18.82
C THR A 67 2.80 -17.25 -17.43
N ALA A 68 2.34 -16.18 -16.79
CA ALA A 68 1.73 -16.23 -15.47
C ALA A 68 0.44 -17.07 -15.50
N PRO A 69 0.07 -17.77 -14.40
CA PRO A 69 -1.19 -18.46 -14.28
C PRO A 69 -2.40 -17.57 -14.60
N VAL A 70 -3.49 -18.20 -15.07
CA VAL A 70 -4.75 -17.50 -15.38
C VAL A 70 -5.58 -17.18 -14.12
N GLU A 71 -5.21 -17.77 -12.99
CA GLU A 71 -5.79 -17.49 -11.66
C GLU A 71 -4.77 -16.79 -10.79
N PRO A 72 -5.20 -15.98 -9.78
CA PRO A 72 -4.31 -15.36 -8.80
C PRO A 72 -3.42 -16.39 -8.11
N GLU A 73 -2.12 -16.10 -8.03
CA GLU A 73 -1.13 -17.05 -7.55
C GLU A 73 0.05 -16.36 -6.87
N LEU A 74 0.69 -17.05 -5.97
CA LEU A 74 1.97 -16.67 -5.39
C LEU A 74 3.07 -17.59 -5.94
N ILE A 75 3.92 -17.04 -6.78
CA ILE A 75 5.00 -17.79 -7.43
C ILE A 75 6.30 -17.58 -6.67
N TRP A 76 6.99 -18.68 -6.40
CA TRP A 76 8.38 -18.70 -5.93
C TRP A 76 9.30 -19.15 -7.05
N TYR A 77 10.34 -18.39 -7.35
CA TYR A 77 11.23 -18.72 -8.43
C TYR A 77 12.72 -18.60 -8.06
N ALA A 78 13.55 -19.38 -8.74
CA ALA A 78 15.01 -19.37 -8.66
C ALA A 78 15.56 -19.82 -10.02
N PHE A 79 16.88 -19.73 -10.21
CA PHE A 79 17.51 -20.21 -11.43
C PHE A 79 18.38 -21.42 -11.13
N ARG A 80 18.44 -22.35 -12.10
CA ARG A 80 19.42 -23.42 -12.14
C ARG A 80 20.20 -23.32 -13.44
N VAL A 81 21.51 -23.31 -13.32
CA VAL A 81 22.41 -23.27 -14.47
C VAL A 81 23.29 -24.52 -14.50
N ARG A 82 23.62 -24.99 -15.69
CA ARG A 82 24.57 -26.05 -15.92
C ARG A 82 25.81 -25.48 -16.60
N ARG A 83 26.97 -25.79 -16.05
CA ARG A 83 28.26 -25.43 -16.63
C ARG A 83 28.72 -26.48 -17.65
N PRO A 84 29.72 -26.15 -18.52
CA PRO A 84 30.25 -27.11 -19.50
C PRO A 84 30.91 -28.37 -18.90
N ASP A 85 31.33 -28.32 -17.62
CA ASP A 85 31.85 -29.45 -16.89
C ASP A 85 30.75 -30.36 -16.30
N GLY A 86 29.48 -30.06 -16.58
CA GLY A 86 28.33 -30.78 -16.08
C GLY A 86 27.88 -30.37 -14.66
N SER A 87 28.65 -29.52 -13.96
CA SER A 87 28.27 -29.06 -12.62
C SER A 87 27.03 -28.20 -12.64
N LEU A 88 26.22 -28.30 -11.57
CA LEU A 88 24.99 -27.50 -11.39
C LEU A 88 25.21 -26.42 -10.35
N LEU A 89 24.71 -25.26 -10.62
CA LEU A 89 24.69 -24.10 -9.73
C LEU A 89 23.26 -23.56 -9.63
N TRP A 90 22.81 -23.21 -8.44
CA TRP A 90 21.55 -22.55 -8.22
C TRP A 90 21.78 -21.09 -7.83
N LEU A 91 20.99 -20.19 -8.41
CA LEU A 91 20.96 -18.77 -8.05
C LEU A 91 19.61 -18.45 -7.42
N GLY A 92 19.65 -18.04 -6.17
CA GLY A 92 18.51 -17.60 -5.39
C GLY A 92 18.73 -16.18 -4.84
N ARG A 93 17.79 -15.70 -4.03
CA ARG A 93 17.83 -14.35 -3.45
C ARG A 93 19.04 -14.11 -2.53
N ASN A 94 19.61 -15.16 -1.98
CA ASN A 94 20.83 -15.15 -1.15
C ASN A 94 22.12 -15.37 -1.94
N GLY A 95 22.05 -15.39 -3.27
CA GLY A 95 23.21 -15.58 -4.16
C GLY A 95 23.31 -16.98 -4.75
N CYS A 96 24.49 -17.31 -5.26
CA CYS A 96 24.80 -18.63 -5.85
C CYS A 96 25.16 -19.65 -4.76
N GLY A 97 24.70 -20.88 -4.92
CA GLY A 97 24.97 -21.95 -3.98
C GLY A 97 24.48 -23.30 -4.48
N GLY A 98 24.45 -24.30 -3.57
CA GLY A 98 23.82 -25.58 -3.81
C GLY A 98 22.28 -25.50 -3.77
N GLU A 99 21.63 -26.62 -4.10
CA GLU A 99 20.16 -26.67 -4.13
C GLU A 99 19.51 -26.38 -2.77
N ALA A 100 20.09 -26.83 -1.69
CA ALA A 100 19.59 -26.68 -0.32
C ALA A 100 19.65 -25.21 0.18
N ASP A 101 20.59 -24.42 -0.35
CA ASP A 101 20.86 -23.06 0.14
C ASP A 101 20.02 -21.99 -0.60
N ARG A 102 19.27 -22.37 -1.61
CA ARG A 102 18.52 -21.42 -2.44
C ARG A 102 17.33 -20.81 -1.68
N GLN A 103 17.32 -19.49 -1.56
CA GLN A 103 16.13 -18.74 -1.24
C GLN A 103 15.51 -18.24 -2.54
N ARG A 104 14.22 -18.51 -2.72
CA ARG A 104 13.49 -18.12 -3.93
C ARG A 104 13.06 -16.64 -3.85
N TRP A 105 12.99 -15.99 -5.00
CA TRP A 105 12.26 -14.74 -5.15
C TRP A 105 10.76 -15.00 -5.24
N GLN A 106 9.98 -13.99 -4.90
CA GLN A 106 8.53 -14.02 -4.99
C GLN A 106 8.04 -13.22 -6.19
N LEU A 107 7.01 -13.72 -6.87
CA LEU A 107 6.22 -13.00 -7.87
C LEU A 107 4.74 -13.19 -7.52
N THR A 108 4.05 -12.08 -7.27
CA THR A 108 2.60 -12.08 -7.06
C THR A 108 1.89 -11.95 -8.40
N VAL A 109 0.97 -12.90 -8.67
CA VAL A 109 0.05 -12.86 -9.80
C VAL A 109 -1.32 -12.48 -9.28
N TYR A 110 -1.92 -11.42 -9.83
CA TYR A 110 -3.19 -10.87 -9.33
C TYR A 110 -4.24 -10.77 -10.44
N GLU A 111 -5.50 -10.85 -10.06
CA GLU A 111 -6.61 -10.55 -10.94
C GLU A 111 -6.62 -9.04 -11.22
N PRO A 112 -6.62 -8.61 -12.50
CA PRO A 112 -6.62 -7.19 -12.84
C PRO A 112 -7.80 -6.47 -12.22
N THR A 113 -7.52 -5.47 -11.40
CA THR A 113 -8.53 -4.60 -10.81
C THR A 113 -8.49 -3.25 -11.51
N HIS A 114 -9.65 -2.78 -11.95
CA HIS A 114 -9.75 -1.46 -12.57
C HIS A 114 -9.56 -0.36 -11.53
N THR A 115 -8.45 0.35 -11.63
CA THR A 115 -8.21 1.57 -10.85
C THR A 115 -8.86 2.75 -11.57
N PRO A 116 -9.67 3.57 -10.88
CA PRO A 116 -10.31 4.73 -11.51
C PRO A 116 -9.30 5.70 -12.14
N ASP A 117 -9.53 6.09 -13.38
CA ASP A 117 -8.62 6.96 -14.15
C ASP A 117 -8.38 8.35 -13.55
N TRP A 118 -9.27 8.79 -12.67
CA TRP A 118 -9.15 10.08 -11.99
C TRP A 118 -8.12 10.08 -10.85
N PHE A 119 -7.84 8.91 -10.25
CA PHE A 119 -6.87 8.82 -9.15
C PHE A 119 -5.43 8.95 -9.68
N GLY A 120 -4.64 9.77 -9.00
CA GLY A 120 -3.27 10.07 -9.43
C GLY A 120 -3.17 11.17 -10.51
N ARG A 121 -4.30 11.72 -10.97
CA ARG A 121 -4.34 12.90 -11.84
C ARG A 121 -4.76 14.12 -11.03
N GLY A 122 -3.88 15.10 -10.91
CA GLY A 122 -4.12 16.33 -10.14
C GLY A 122 -3.60 16.27 -8.70
N VAL A 123 -4.13 17.10 -7.83
CA VAL A 123 -3.66 17.28 -6.45
C VAL A 123 -4.54 16.49 -5.49
N THR A 124 -3.93 15.56 -4.75
CA THR A 124 -4.56 14.94 -3.59
C THR A 124 -4.14 15.69 -2.33
N TYR A 125 -5.12 16.20 -1.58
CA TYR A 125 -4.90 16.95 -0.35
C TYR A 125 -5.34 16.10 0.85
N GLN A 126 -4.39 15.75 1.71
CA GLN A 126 -4.68 15.00 2.93
C GLN A 126 -5.17 15.95 4.03
N ILE A 127 -6.24 15.56 4.71
CA ILE A 127 -6.81 16.28 5.84
C ILE A 127 -6.80 15.39 7.09
N PHE A 128 -6.23 15.90 8.17
CA PHE A 128 -6.46 15.41 9.53
C PHE A 128 -7.66 16.21 10.09
N PRO A 129 -8.89 15.64 10.13
CA PRO A 129 -10.11 16.42 10.31
C PRO A 129 -10.14 17.26 11.58
N ASP A 130 -9.70 16.69 12.71
CA ASP A 130 -9.69 17.39 13.99
C ASP A 130 -8.83 18.66 14.00
N ARG A 131 -7.80 18.72 13.12
CA ARG A 131 -6.80 19.79 13.08
C ARG A 131 -6.92 20.69 11.84
N PHE A 132 -8.00 20.61 11.08
CA PHE A 132 -8.13 21.33 9.82
C PHE A 132 -8.92 22.65 9.95
N CYS A 133 -10.17 22.56 10.38
CA CYS A 133 -11.02 23.75 10.53
C CYS A 133 -12.13 23.49 11.56
N ARG A 134 -12.19 24.34 12.57
CA ARG A 134 -13.21 24.35 13.61
C ARG A 134 -14.20 25.50 13.36
N LEU A 135 -15.50 25.21 13.39
CA LEU A 135 -16.57 26.23 13.34
C LEU A 135 -17.07 26.60 14.74
N ALA A 136 -17.08 25.62 15.65
CA ALA A 136 -17.46 25.81 17.05
C ALA A 136 -16.64 24.88 17.94
N VAL A 137 -16.51 25.21 19.22
CA VAL A 137 -15.92 24.31 20.20
C VAL A 137 -16.90 23.15 20.43
N PRO A 138 -16.48 21.88 20.18
CA PRO A 138 -17.36 20.75 20.45
C PRO A 138 -17.55 20.53 21.95
N ASP A 139 -18.63 19.88 22.32
CA ASP A 139 -18.96 19.60 23.72
C ASP A 139 -18.20 18.40 24.30
N GLY A 140 -17.37 17.74 23.51
CA GLY A 140 -16.56 16.60 23.94
C GLY A 140 -17.31 15.27 23.91
N HIS A 141 -18.52 15.19 23.33
CA HIS A 141 -19.24 13.93 23.21
C HIS A 141 -18.53 12.94 22.30
N GLY A 142 -18.51 11.70 22.76
CA GLY A 142 -18.06 10.51 22.06
C GLY A 142 -18.50 9.28 22.84
N MET A 143 -18.64 8.16 22.15
CA MET A 143 -19.08 6.89 22.78
C MET A 143 -17.90 6.12 23.37
N VAL A 144 -16.69 6.42 22.95
CA VAL A 144 -15.46 5.74 23.40
C VAL A 144 -14.43 6.75 23.92
N GLY A 145 -13.75 6.38 24.98
CA GLY A 145 -12.63 7.09 25.54
C GLY A 145 -12.95 8.37 26.30
N GLN A 146 -11.93 8.92 26.92
CA GLN A 146 -11.98 10.20 27.61
C GLN A 146 -11.41 11.28 26.69
N ARG A 147 -12.21 12.30 26.37
CA ARG A 147 -11.86 13.37 25.41
C ARG A 147 -11.55 14.67 26.12
N LEU A 148 -10.40 15.23 25.82
CA LEU A 148 -9.95 16.53 26.30
C LEU A 148 -10.07 17.54 25.16
N VAL A 149 -11.03 18.49 25.28
CA VAL A 149 -11.28 19.46 24.21
C VAL A 149 -10.57 20.77 24.51
N HIS A 150 -9.70 21.19 23.59
CA HIS A 150 -9.03 22.49 23.63
C HIS A 150 -10.03 23.63 23.41
N GLN A 151 -10.03 24.61 24.30
CA GLN A 151 -10.89 25.77 24.22
C GLN A 151 -10.42 26.75 23.12
N ARG A 152 -9.13 26.86 22.93
CA ARG A 152 -8.53 27.72 21.90
C ARG A 152 -7.94 26.87 20.77
N TRP A 153 -8.03 27.39 19.55
CA TRP A 153 -7.46 26.72 18.37
C TRP A 153 -5.95 26.75 18.35
N ASP A 154 -5.34 27.73 19.00
CA ASP A 154 -3.89 27.95 19.09
C ASP A 154 -3.26 27.36 20.36
N ASP A 155 -3.98 26.55 21.14
CA ASP A 155 -3.42 25.81 22.27
C ASP A 155 -2.32 24.84 21.82
N THR A 156 -1.41 24.52 22.72
CA THR A 156 -0.37 23.50 22.45
C THR A 156 -0.95 22.09 22.54
N PRO A 157 -0.78 21.24 21.53
CA PRO A 157 -1.20 19.84 21.60
C PRO A 157 -0.51 19.08 22.74
N GLN A 158 -1.20 18.10 23.31
CA GLN A 158 -0.63 17.20 24.33
C GLN A 158 0.14 16.08 23.64
N TRP A 159 1.43 16.28 23.43
CA TRP A 159 2.31 15.34 22.76
C TRP A 159 3.29 14.63 23.68
N GLN A 160 3.42 15.11 24.94
CA GLN A 160 4.30 14.51 25.93
C GLN A 160 3.60 13.38 26.69
N PRO A 161 4.35 12.36 27.13
CA PRO A 161 3.83 11.33 27.99
C PRO A 161 3.22 11.92 29.29
N ASP A 162 2.16 11.32 29.79
CA ASP A 162 1.59 11.63 31.08
C ASP A 162 2.50 11.12 32.23
N LYS A 163 2.05 11.28 33.48
CA LYS A 163 2.82 10.83 34.66
C LYS A 163 3.06 9.32 34.73
N ALA A 164 2.27 8.55 33.98
CA ALA A 164 2.42 7.09 33.85
C ALA A 164 3.31 6.70 32.66
N GLY A 165 3.83 7.69 31.89
CA GLY A 165 4.65 7.46 30.70
C GLY A 165 3.83 7.16 29.43
N GLU A 166 2.51 7.40 29.44
CA GLU A 166 1.62 7.09 28.33
C GLU A 166 1.28 8.33 27.50
N ILE A 167 1.30 8.19 26.15
CA ILE A 167 0.81 9.18 25.19
C ILE A 167 -0.59 8.74 24.77
N ARG A 168 -1.62 9.44 25.24
CA ARG A 168 -3.03 9.00 25.06
C ARG A 168 -3.64 9.44 23.74
N ASN A 169 -3.12 10.47 23.10
CA ASN A 169 -3.66 11.04 21.86
C ASN A 169 -5.18 11.36 21.94
N ASN A 170 -5.63 11.84 23.08
CA ASN A 170 -7.04 12.08 23.39
C ASN A 170 -7.37 13.57 23.53
N ASP A 171 -6.50 14.46 23.09
CA ASP A 171 -6.71 15.90 23.00
C ASP A 171 -7.30 16.27 21.63
N TYR A 172 -8.37 17.05 21.63
CA TYR A 172 -9.12 17.40 20.44
C TYR A 172 -9.20 18.92 20.28
N PHE A 173 -9.04 19.38 19.03
CA PHE A 173 -9.18 20.79 18.68
C PHE A 173 -10.55 21.10 18.04
N GLY A 174 -11.30 20.08 17.68
CA GLY A 174 -12.68 20.20 17.23
C GLY A 174 -12.84 20.61 15.78
N GLY A 175 -11.86 20.36 14.92
CA GLY A 175 -12.09 20.39 13.48
C GLY A 175 -13.19 19.40 13.09
N SER A 176 -14.02 19.75 12.09
CA SER A 176 -15.24 19.00 11.78
C SER A 176 -15.47 18.85 10.28
N LEU A 177 -16.41 17.96 9.90
CA LEU A 177 -16.84 17.80 8.51
C LEU A 177 -17.43 19.10 7.95
N LEU A 178 -18.23 19.83 8.74
CA LEU A 178 -18.76 21.15 8.36
C LEU A 178 -17.63 22.17 8.21
N GLY A 179 -16.58 22.08 9.04
CA GLY A 179 -15.37 22.90 8.89
C GLY A 179 -14.67 22.63 7.55
N ILE A 180 -14.58 21.36 7.13
CA ILE A 180 -14.02 21.00 5.81
C ILE A 180 -14.90 21.61 4.69
N ILE A 181 -16.22 21.48 4.79
CA ILE A 181 -17.15 22.05 3.80
C ILE A 181 -16.92 23.56 3.65
N SER A 182 -16.73 24.29 4.74
CA SER A 182 -16.49 25.74 4.72
C SER A 182 -15.21 26.14 4.00
N LYS A 183 -14.28 25.19 3.77
CA LYS A 183 -12.99 25.41 3.12
C LYS A 183 -12.90 24.83 1.71
N LEU A 184 -13.99 24.28 1.16
CA LEU A 184 -13.96 23.65 -0.17
C LEU A 184 -13.60 24.65 -1.29
N ASP A 185 -14.03 25.89 -1.22
CA ASP A 185 -13.66 26.91 -2.23
C ASP A 185 -12.17 27.24 -2.17
N TYR A 186 -11.59 27.30 -0.96
CA TYR A 186 -10.15 27.43 -0.79
C TYR A 186 -9.41 26.23 -1.36
N LEU A 187 -9.85 25.01 -1.08
CA LEU A 187 -9.23 23.79 -1.61
C LEU A 187 -9.35 23.73 -3.14
N GLN A 188 -10.48 24.15 -3.70
CA GLN A 188 -10.66 24.27 -5.15
C GLN A 188 -9.68 25.29 -5.77
N SER A 189 -9.45 26.43 -5.11
CA SER A 189 -8.49 27.43 -5.57
C SER A 189 -7.04 26.94 -5.62
N LEU A 190 -6.72 25.88 -4.82
CA LEU A 190 -5.44 25.17 -4.86
C LEU A 190 -5.40 24.04 -5.91
N SER A 191 -6.41 23.95 -6.77
CA SER A 191 -6.54 22.88 -7.77
C SER A 191 -6.60 21.47 -7.18
N VAL A 192 -7.11 21.34 -5.94
CA VAL A 192 -7.32 20.04 -5.31
C VAL A 192 -8.39 19.27 -6.07
N SER A 193 -8.08 18.08 -6.51
CA SER A 193 -8.99 17.16 -7.21
C SER A 193 -9.46 15.99 -6.33
N THR A 194 -8.74 15.71 -5.25
CA THR A 194 -9.06 14.62 -4.32
C THR A 194 -8.78 15.05 -2.89
N LEU A 195 -9.73 14.85 -1.99
CA LEU A 195 -9.53 14.95 -0.55
C LEU A 195 -9.29 13.54 -0.01
N TYR A 196 -8.16 13.34 0.64
CA TYR A 196 -7.88 12.16 1.42
C TYR A 196 -8.12 12.50 2.90
N LEU A 197 -9.15 11.93 3.49
CA LEU A 197 -9.48 12.15 4.90
C LEU A 197 -8.82 11.07 5.76
N CYS A 198 -7.97 11.47 6.72
CA CYS A 198 -7.59 10.57 7.82
C CYS A 198 -8.85 10.01 8.49
N PRO A 199 -8.78 8.89 9.22
CA PRO A 199 -9.98 8.19 9.69
C PRO A 199 -11.01 9.10 10.35
N ILE A 200 -12.28 8.92 9.94
CA ILE A 200 -13.43 9.72 10.42
C ILE A 200 -14.37 8.94 11.32
N PHE A 201 -14.14 7.64 11.47
CA PHE A 201 -15.01 6.76 12.24
C PHE A 201 -14.70 6.85 13.73
N GLU A 202 -15.66 6.45 14.57
CA GLU A 202 -15.55 6.56 16.01
C GLU A 202 -14.36 5.78 16.56
N ALA A 203 -13.57 6.44 17.40
CA ALA A 203 -12.38 5.88 18.04
C ALA A 203 -12.06 6.62 19.34
N ASP A 204 -11.22 6.02 20.18
CA ASP A 204 -10.73 6.62 21.42
C ASP A 204 -9.72 7.74 21.20
N SER A 205 -8.90 7.65 20.14
CA SER A 205 -7.86 8.63 19.86
C SER A 205 -8.29 9.72 18.90
N ASN A 206 -7.62 10.88 18.96
CA ASN A 206 -7.83 12.01 18.05
C ASN A 206 -7.49 11.69 16.59
N HIS A 207 -6.54 10.77 16.35
CA HIS A 207 -6.14 10.32 15.01
C HIS A 207 -7.06 9.23 14.44
N ARG A 208 -7.83 8.53 15.25
CA ARG A 208 -8.84 7.50 14.89
C ARG A 208 -8.30 6.28 14.15
N TYR A 209 -6.97 6.06 14.14
CA TYR A 209 -6.39 4.84 13.56
C TYR A 209 -6.66 3.58 14.40
N ASN A 210 -7.16 3.73 15.62
CA ASN A 210 -7.69 2.67 16.48
C ASN A 210 -9.23 2.63 16.40
N THR A 211 -9.77 2.56 15.18
CA THR A 211 -11.23 2.61 14.93
C THR A 211 -11.99 1.59 15.77
N ALA A 212 -13.02 2.05 16.49
CA ALA A 212 -13.91 1.24 17.32
C ALA A 212 -15.12 0.72 16.52
N ASP A 213 -15.75 1.56 15.71
CA ASP A 213 -16.91 1.18 14.90
C ASP A 213 -16.89 1.90 13.54
N TYR A 214 -16.67 1.15 12.48
CA TYR A 214 -16.70 1.64 11.09
C TYR A 214 -18.10 2.04 10.57
N ARG A 215 -19.16 1.68 11.29
CA ARG A 215 -20.54 2.05 10.93
C ARG A 215 -20.95 3.41 11.47
N ARG A 216 -20.09 4.06 12.25
CA ARG A 216 -20.39 5.32 12.94
C ARG A 216 -19.31 6.35 12.67
N ILE A 217 -19.74 7.52 12.21
CA ILE A 217 -18.85 8.70 12.18
C ILE A 217 -18.63 9.17 13.61
N ASP A 218 -17.39 9.57 13.92
CA ASP A 218 -17.07 10.11 15.23
C ASP A 218 -17.90 11.38 15.51
N PRO A 219 -18.68 11.43 16.61
CA PRO A 219 -19.53 12.57 16.93
C PRO A 219 -18.79 13.90 17.05
N MET A 220 -17.48 13.87 17.35
CA MET A 220 -16.65 15.08 17.37
C MET A 220 -16.45 15.68 15.97
N LEU A 221 -16.57 14.90 14.91
CA LEU A 221 -16.42 15.35 13.54
C LEU A 221 -17.76 15.76 12.92
N GLY A 222 -18.87 15.22 13.39
CA GLY A 222 -20.20 15.46 12.86
C GLY A 222 -21.03 14.19 12.69
N THR A 223 -22.06 14.30 11.87
CA THR A 223 -23.02 13.25 11.59
C THR A 223 -22.81 12.60 10.23
N GLU A 224 -23.52 11.51 9.96
CA GLU A 224 -23.58 10.89 8.64
C GLU A 224 -24.14 11.86 7.57
N GLU A 225 -25.12 12.71 7.95
CA GLU A 225 -25.67 13.71 7.03
C GLU A 225 -24.63 14.81 6.71
N ASP A 226 -23.82 15.24 7.68
CA ASP A 226 -22.71 16.16 7.42
C ASP A 226 -21.69 15.56 6.44
N PHE A 227 -21.42 14.25 6.56
CA PHE A 227 -20.55 13.57 5.61
C PHE A 227 -21.17 13.47 4.20
N ARG A 228 -22.47 13.15 4.12
CA ARG A 228 -23.18 13.17 2.84
C ARG A 228 -23.17 14.57 2.20
N GLN A 229 -23.32 15.60 3.02
CA GLN A 229 -23.21 16.98 2.57
C GLN A 229 -21.81 17.30 2.06
N LEU A 230 -20.77 16.91 2.79
CA LEU A 230 -19.38 17.06 2.35
C LEU A 230 -19.15 16.42 0.98
N CYS A 231 -19.60 15.19 0.78
CA CYS A 231 -19.47 14.50 -0.50
C CYS A 231 -20.20 15.27 -1.63
N ARG A 232 -21.44 15.72 -1.41
CA ARG A 232 -22.20 16.49 -2.41
C ARG A 232 -21.48 17.79 -2.78
N GLU A 233 -21.03 18.55 -1.77
CA GLU A 233 -20.39 19.85 -1.99
C GLU A 233 -19.01 19.72 -2.63
N ALA A 234 -18.22 18.70 -2.26
CA ALA A 234 -16.95 18.37 -2.89
C ALA A 234 -17.15 17.97 -4.37
N HIS A 235 -18.09 17.05 -4.64
CA HIS A 235 -18.36 16.58 -6.01
C HIS A 235 -18.85 17.72 -6.93
N ARG A 236 -19.65 18.67 -6.44
CA ARG A 236 -20.06 19.86 -7.21
C ARG A 236 -18.87 20.71 -7.68
N ARG A 237 -17.75 20.65 -6.95
CA ARG A 237 -16.50 21.36 -7.25
C ARG A 237 -15.50 20.51 -8.02
N GLY A 238 -15.89 19.31 -8.45
CA GLY A 238 -15.00 18.34 -9.12
C GLY A 238 -13.99 17.67 -8.18
N ILE A 239 -14.19 17.78 -6.87
CA ILE A 239 -13.30 17.20 -5.85
C ILE A 239 -13.86 15.84 -5.42
N ARG A 240 -13.05 14.79 -5.51
CA ARG A 240 -13.36 13.44 -5.02
C ARG A 240 -13.01 13.32 -3.53
N VAL A 241 -13.72 12.44 -2.83
CA VAL A 241 -13.43 12.14 -1.41
C VAL A 241 -12.95 10.71 -1.29
N LEU A 242 -11.80 10.55 -0.66
CA LEU A 242 -11.19 9.26 -0.31
C LEU A 242 -11.13 9.14 1.20
N LEU A 243 -11.60 8.03 1.74
CA LEU A 243 -11.55 7.74 3.18
C LEU A 243 -10.39 6.81 3.51
N ASP A 244 -9.75 7.09 4.63
CA ASP A 244 -8.77 6.17 5.22
C ASP A 244 -9.47 4.99 5.88
N GLY A 245 -9.08 3.78 5.51
CA GLY A 245 -9.56 2.53 6.08
C GLY A 245 -8.43 1.76 6.74
N VAL A 246 -8.49 1.59 8.05
CA VAL A 246 -7.49 0.85 8.81
C VAL A 246 -7.86 -0.64 8.84
N PHE A 247 -7.46 -1.39 7.80
CA PHE A 247 -7.80 -2.81 7.65
C PHE A 247 -6.74 -3.75 8.23
N ASN A 248 -5.62 -3.21 8.72
CA ASN A 248 -4.51 -3.99 9.26
C ASN A 248 -4.76 -4.47 10.71
N HIS A 249 -5.52 -3.70 11.50
CA HIS A 249 -5.84 -4.00 12.89
C HIS A 249 -7.16 -3.34 13.31
N THR A 250 -7.69 -3.73 14.46
CA THR A 250 -8.84 -3.10 15.10
C THR A 250 -8.42 -2.37 16.37
N GLY A 251 -9.24 -1.42 16.82
CA GLY A 251 -9.07 -0.81 18.13
C GLY A 251 -9.30 -1.82 19.26
N SER A 252 -8.67 -1.59 20.38
CA SER A 252 -8.85 -2.37 21.62
C SER A 252 -9.89 -1.67 22.53
N ASN A 253 -11.16 -1.81 22.20
CA ASN A 253 -12.24 -1.23 23.01
C ASN A 253 -12.99 -2.30 23.76
#